data_b7215cbc341ee96321bee8d0850cf31b
#
_entry.id   b7215cbc341ee96321bee8d0850cf31b
#
_cell.length_a   1.000
_cell.length_b   1.000
_cell.length_c   1.000
_cell.angle_alpha   90.00
_cell.angle_beta   90.00
_cell.angle_gamma   90.00
#
_symmetry.space_group_name_H-M   'P 1'
#
loop_
_entity.id
_entity.type
_entity.pdbx_description
1 polymer ?
#
loop_
_entity_poly.entity_id
_entity_poly.type
_entity_poly.pdbx_seq_one_letter_code
_entity_poly.pdbx_strand_id
1 'polypeptide(L)'
;NRKAWVESISRTILVQDGPVVVVAHSLGCIATAHLPPEAVARIQGALLVAPADPERLAVLSDFAPVPFQKLPYRHVLVASSTDPYCPARLAGAYARAWGSEFVRLPDAGHINTESGHGEWPLGMALLQSLVGSSSLTMPAPSDFSTLPFGAFPA
;
A
#
# COMPACT_ATOMS: atom_id res chain seq x y z
N ASN A 1 0.94 -14.23 -9.37
CA ASN A 1 0.54 -14.92 -8.16
C ASN A 1 1.15 -14.26 -6.91
N ARG A 2 0.58 -14.52 -5.74
CA ARG A 2 1.02 -13.93 -4.47
C ARG A 2 2.49 -14.20 -4.17
N LYS A 3 2.94 -15.42 -4.33
CA LYS A 3 4.33 -15.80 -4.01
C LYS A 3 5.32 -14.97 -4.80
N ALA A 4 5.13 -14.83 -6.10
CA ALA A 4 6.01 -14.06 -6.97
C ALA A 4 6.04 -12.58 -6.59
N TRP A 5 4.90 -12.01 -6.24
CA TRP A 5 4.79 -10.62 -5.79
C TRP A 5 5.53 -10.39 -4.48
N VAL A 6 5.25 -11.23 -3.49
CA VAL A 6 5.87 -11.13 -2.16
C VAL A 6 7.39 -11.30 -2.26
N GLU A 7 7.86 -12.27 -3.06
CA GLU A 7 9.29 -12.47 -3.30
C GLU A 7 9.95 -11.25 -3.95
N SER A 8 9.30 -10.66 -4.95
CA SER A 8 9.81 -9.48 -5.64
C SER A 8 9.91 -8.27 -4.70
N ILE A 9 8.86 -8.00 -3.93
CA ILE A 9 8.85 -6.91 -2.96
C ILE A 9 9.91 -7.14 -1.89
N SER A 10 9.97 -8.35 -1.33
CA SER A 10 10.95 -8.70 -0.29
C SER A 10 12.39 -8.50 -0.77
N ARG A 11 12.68 -8.96 -1.97
CA ARG A 11 14.01 -8.80 -2.57
C ARG A 11 14.36 -7.31 -2.72
N THR A 12 13.43 -6.51 -3.22
CA THR A 12 13.65 -5.07 -3.38
C THR A 12 13.91 -4.38 -2.05
N ILE A 13 13.19 -4.77 -0.99
CA ILE A 13 13.40 -4.22 0.35
C ILE A 13 14.76 -4.64 0.91
N LEU A 14 15.12 -5.92 0.80
CA LEU A 14 16.30 -6.48 1.44
C LEU A 14 17.62 -6.02 0.83
N VAL A 15 17.62 -5.55 -0.41
CA VAL A 15 18.84 -5.00 -1.04
C VAL A 15 19.11 -3.55 -0.67
N GLN A 16 18.21 -2.87 0.02
CA GLN A 16 18.42 -1.47 0.43
C GLN A 16 19.35 -1.39 1.64
N ASP A 17 20.24 -0.40 1.66
CA ASP A 17 21.21 -0.22 2.74
C ASP A 17 20.65 0.54 3.94
N GLY A 18 19.57 1.26 3.77
CA GLY A 18 18.95 2.11 4.79
C GLY A 18 17.51 1.75 5.09
N PRO A 19 16.84 2.58 5.90
CA PRO A 19 15.42 2.39 6.19
C PRO A 19 14.57 2.50 4.93
N VAL A 20 13.51 1.70 4.87
CA VAL A 20 12.62 1.61 3.72
C VAL A 20 11.24 2.15 4.11
N VAL A 21 10.67 3.01 3.26
CA VAL A 21 9.26 3.39 3.34
C VAL A 21 8.54 2.78 2.13
N VAL A 22 7.46 2.07 2.41
CA VAL A 22 6.64 1.42 1.38
C VAL A 22 5.50 2.34 0.99
N VAL A 23 5.30 2.54 -0.30
CA VAL A 23 4.09 3.17 -0.85
C VAL A 23 3.40 2.12 -1.71
N ALA A 24 2.21 1.72 -1.31
CA ALA A 24 1.46 0.68 -2.00
C ALA A 24 0.06 1.16 -2.37
N HIS A 25 -0.43 0.69 -3.51
CA HIS A 25 -1.78 0.96 -4.00
C HIS A 25 -2.47 -0.35 -4.36
N SER A 26 -3.76 -0.44 -4.05
CA SER A 26 -4.62 -1.54 -4.48
C SER A 26 -4.12 -2.89 -3.95
N LEU A 27 -3.88 -3.86 -4.83
CA LEU A 27 -3.36 -5.19 -4.46
C LEU A 27 -1.99 -5.12 -3.78
N GLY A 28 -1.20 -4.09 -4.08
CA GLY A 28 0.08 -3.86 -3.42
C GLY A 28 -0.03 -3.72 -1.91
N CYS A 29 -1.14 -3.19 -1.41
CA CYS A 29 -1.42 -3.13 0.03
C CYS A 29 -1.54 -4.53 0.63
N ILE A 30 -2.24 -5.41 -0.05
CA ILE A 30 -2.45 -6.80 0.40
C ILE A 30 -1.14 -7.57 0.33
N ALA A 31 -0.39 -7.42 -0.75
CA ALA A 31 0.93 -8.04 -0.88
C ALA A 31 1.87 -7.60 0.25
N THR A 32 1.83 -6.32 0.63
CA THR A 32 2.61 -5.78 1.75
C THR A 32 2.24 -6.46 3.07
N ALA A 33 0.96 -6.75 3.30
CA ALA A 33 0.51 -7.47 4.50
C ALA A 33 1.00 -8.92 4.55
N HIS A 34 1.38 -9.51 3.43
CA HIS A 34 1.92 -10.87 3.33
C HIS A 34 3.45 -10.95 3.44
N LEU A 35 4.15 -9.83 3.61
CA LEU A 35 5.61 -9.82 3.62
C LEU A 35 6.17 -10.67 4.78
N PRO A 36 7.30 -11.38 4.56
CA PRO A 36 7.93 -12.17 5.60
C PRO A 36 8.61 -11.29 6.65
N PRO A 37 8.85 -11.83 7.86
CA PRO A 37 9.40 -11.05 8.98
C PRO A 37 10.71 -10.32 8.66
N GLU A 38 11.60 -10.93 7.88
CA GLU A 38 12.89 -10.34 7.54
C GLU A 38 12.74 -9.08 6.66
N ALA A 39 11.74 -9.05 5.78
CA ALA A 39 11.42 -7.85 4.99
C ALA A 39 10.73 -6.80 5.87
N VAL A 40 9.76 -7.23 6.67
CA VAL A 40 9.02 -6.36 7.59
C VAL A 40 9.96 -5.61 8.54
N ALA A 41 11.00 -6.27 9.04
CA ALA A 41 11.98 -5.67 9.95
C ALA A 41 12.74 -4.48 9.33
N ARG A 42 12.77 -4.38 8.01
CA ARG A 42 13.46 -3.30 7.28
C ARG A 42 12.57 -2.10 7.01
N ILE A 43 11.26 -2.22 7.25
CA ILE A 43 10.28 -1.18 6.92
C ILE A 43 10.18 -0.18 8.07
N GLN A 44 10.47 1.08 7.78
CA GLN A 44 10.31 2.19 8.70
C GLN A 44 8.85 2.68 8.77
N GLY A 45 8.16 2.68 7.65
CA GLY A 45 6.79 3.12 7.56
C GLY A 45 6.16 2.75 6.22
N ALA A 46 4.84 2.86 6.14
CA ALA A 46 4.11 2.57 4.90
C ALA A 46 2.92 3.51 4.70
N LEU A 47 2.71 3.89 3.45
CA LEU A 47 1.49 4.51 2.97
C LEU A 47 0.74 3.49 2.12
N LEU A 48 -0.41 3.04 2.60
CA LEU A 48 -1.23 2.01 1.97
C LEU A 48 -2.50 2.67 1.43
N VAL A 49 -2.66 2.69 0.11
CA VAL A 49 -3.71 3.45 -0.55
C VAL A 49 -4.66 2.52 -1.29
N ALA A 50 -5.95 2.66 -1.04
CA ALA A 50 -7.02 1.98 -1.75
C ALA A 50 -6.80 0.47 -1.86
N PRO A 51 -6.72 -0.28 -0.75
CA PRO A 51 -6.53 -1.72 -0.81
C PRO A 51 -7.63 -2.40 -1.63
N ALA A 52 -7.26 -3.44 -2.37
CA ALA A 52 -8.24 -4.24 -3.11
C ALA A 52 -8.59 -5.50 -2.33
N ASP A 53 -9.88 -5.82 -2.27
CA ASP A 53 -10.36 -7.04 -1.64
C ASP A 53 -10.07 -8.25 -2.55
N PRO A 54 -9.18 -9.16 -2.18
CA PRO A 54 -8.84 -10.30 -3.05
C PRO A 54 -9.96 -11.32 -3.20
N GLU A 55 -10.97 -11.28 -2.36
CA GLU A 55 -12.13 -12.18 -2.47
C GLU A 55 -13.15 -11.72 -3.50
N ARG A 56 -13.07 -10.46 -3.94
CA ARG A 56 -14.02 -9.92 -4.95
C ARG A 56 -13.70 -10.32 -6.39
N LEU A 57 -12.45 -10.64 -6.67
CA LEU A 57 -12.02 -11.00 -8.02
C LEU A 57 -11.29 -12.34 -8.00
N ALA A 58 -11.78 -13.30 -8.77
CA ALA A 58 -11.20 -14.64 -8.83
C ALA A 58 -9.70 -14.63 -9.15
N VAL A 59 -9.25 -13.70 -9.99
CA VAL A 59 -7.84 -13.55 -10.37
C VAL A 59 -6.96 -13.13 -9.18
N LEU A 60 -7.54 -12.57 -8.13
CA LEU A 60 -6.83 -12.14 -6.92
C LEU A 60 -6.94 -13.14 -5.77
N SER A 61 -7.68 -14.24 -5.94
CA SER A 61 -7.97 -15.19 -4.87
C SER A 61 -6.73 -15.79 -4.19
N ASP A 62 -5.61 -15.84 -4.89
CA ASP A 62 -4.33 -16.30 -4.37
C ASP A 62 -3.82 -15.42 -3.20
N PHE A 63 -4.27 -14.18 -3.09
CA PHE A 63 -3.92 -13.27 -2.01
C PHE A 63 -4.83 -13.40 -0.78
N ALA A 64 -5.90 -14.19 -0.88
CA ALA A 64 -6.75 -14.51 0.26
C ALA A 64 -6.22 -15.73 1.01
N PRO A 65 -6.43 -15.84 2.32
CA PRO A 65 -7.01 -14.81 3.19
C PRO A 65 -6.03 -13.66 3.44
N VAL A 66 -6.58 -12.46 3.61
CA VAL A 66 -5.77 -11.29 4.00
C VAL A 66 -5.31 -11.49 5.46
N PRO A 67 -4.03 -11.35 5.77
CA PRO A 67 -3.57 -11.46 7.16
C PRO A 67 -4.18 -10.35 8.04
N PHE A 68 -4.83 -10.73 9.13
CA PHE A 68 -5.40 -9.82 10.12
C PHE A 68 -4.46 -9.74 11.34
N GLN A 69 -3.23 -9.36 11.12
CA GLN A 69 -2.20 -9.22 12.14
C GLN A 69 -1.66 -7.80 12.15
N LYS A 70 -1.30 -7.31 13.34
CA LYS A 70 -0.70 -5.98 13.47
C LYS A 70 0.57 -5.87 12.63
N LEU A 71 0.65 -4.79 11.86
CA LEU A 71 1.89 -4.40 11.19
C LEU A 71 2.75 -3.62 12.19
N PRO A 72 4.00 -4.01 12.41
CA PRO A 72 4.80 -3.45 13.51
C PRO A 72 5.38 -2.05 13.22
N TYR A 73 5.35 -1.61 11.97
CA TYR A 73 5.83 -0.29 11.58
C TYR A 73 4.67 0.72 11.53
N ARG A 74 5.00 1.99 11.68
CA ARG A 74 4.03 3.07 11.49
C ARG A 74 3.51 3.08 10.07
N HIS A 75 2.20 3.16 9.90
CA HIS A 75 1.60 3.20 8.57
C HIS A 75 0.26 3.92 8.58
N VAL A 76 -0.10 4.43 7.41
CA VAL A 76 -1.38 5.08 7.16
C VAL A 76 -2.10 4.30 6.08
N LEU A 77 -3.36 3.96 6.32
CA LEU A 77 -4.25 3.35 5.35
C LEU A 77 -5.26 4.39 4.86
N VAL A 78 -5.25 4.66 3.56
CA VAL A 78 -6.20 5.59 2.92
C VAL A 78 -7.20 4.80 2.11
N ALA A 79 -8.49 5.02 2.35
CA ALA A 79 -9.56 4.37 1.61
C ALA A 79 -10.63 5.38 1.18
N SER A 80 -11.33 5.04 0.12
CA SER A 80 -12.41 5.87 -0.45
C SER A 80 -13.77 5.27 -0.15
N SER A 81 -14.74 6.13 0.12
CA SER A 81 -16.14 5.70 0.32
C SER A 81 -16.79 5.08 -0.92
N THR A 82 -16.24 5.33 -2.10
CA THR A 82 -16.79 4.87 -3.39
C THR A 82 -15.87 3.91 -4.14
N ASP A 83 -14.91 3.32 -3.45
CA ASP A 83 -13.99 2.37 -4.09
C ASP A 83 -14.72 1.10 -4.51
N PRO A 84 -14.77 0.76 -5.81
CA PRO A 84 -15.47 -0.44 -6.28
C PRO A 84 -14.74 -1.74 -5.92
N TYR A 85 -13.44 -1.67 -5.59
CA TYR A 85 -12.61 -2.85 -5.31
C TYR A 85 -12.56 -3.23 -3.84
N CYS A 86 -12.99 -2.34 -2.94
CA CYS A 86 -13.02 -2.60 -1.51
C CYS A 86 -13.98 -1.66 -0.81
N PRO A 87 -15.04 -2.17 -0.17
CA PRO A 87 -15.93 -1.31 0.61
C PRO A 87 -15.17 -0.63 1.74
N ALA A 88 -15.52 0.62 2.04
CA ALA A 88 -14.86 1.39 3.09
C ALA A 88 -14.90 0.68 4.46
N ARG A 89 -15.98 -0.05 4.76
CA ARG A 89 -16.09 -0.83 6.00
C ARG A 89 -15.07 -1.97 6.07
N LEU A 90 -14.75 -2.61 4.95
CA LEU A 90 -13.72 -3.66 4.90
C LEU A 90 -12.33 -3.05 5.03
N ALA A 91 -12.07 -1.93 4.37
CA ALA A 91 -10.83 -1.18 4.57
C ALA A 91 -10.64 -0.76 6.02
N GLY A 92 -11.72 -0.35 6.69
CA GLY A 92 -11.72 -0.05 8.12
C GLY A 92 -11.41 -1.29 8.98
N ALA A 93 -11.89 -2.46 8.58
CA ALA A 93 -11.56 -3.73 9.26
C ALA A 93 -10.08 -4.07 9.10
N TYR A 94 -9.50 -3.89 7.92
CA TYR A 94 -8.06 -4.01 7.72
C TYR A 94 -7.29 -3.05 8.62
N ALA A 95 -7.71 -1.78 8.64
CA ALA A 95 -7.06 -0.76 9.47
C ALA A 95 -7.04 -1.14 10.95
N ARG A 96 -8.14 -1.65 11.48
CA ARG A 96 -8.22 -2.11 12.87
C ARG A 96 -7.30 -3.30 13.12
N ALA A 97 -7.30 -4.28 12.24
CA ALA A 97 -6.47 -5.48 12.39
C ALA A 97 -4.97 -5.16 12.29
N TRP A 98 -4.60 -4.29 11.35
CA TRP A 98 -3.20 -3.93 11.11
C TRP A 98 -2.67 -2.87 12.08
N GLY A 99 -3.56 -2.19 12.82
CA GLY A 99 -3.19 -1.07 13.70
C GLY A 99 -2.89 0.21 12.94
N SER A 100 -3.59 0.45 11.83
CA SER A 100 -3.35 1.57 10.93
C SER A 100 -3.89 2.90 11.49
N GLU A 101 -3.20 4.00 11.19
CA GLU A 101 -3.85 5.30 11.11
C GLU A 101 -4.76 5.27 9.86
N PHE A 102 -6.05 5.57 10.04
CA PHE A 102 -7.03 5.40 8.96
C PHE A 102 -7.53 6.74 8.45
N VAL A 103 -7.37 6.98 7.14
CA VAL A 103 -7.88 8.17 6.46
C VAL A 103 -8.95 7.73 5.46
N ARG A 104 -10.18 8.17 5.69
CA ARG A 104 -11.29 7.90 4.78
C ARG A 104 -11.55 9.13 3.92
N LEU A 105 -11.47 8.95 2.59
CA LEU A 105 -11.78 10.01 1.63
C LEU A 105 -13.21 9.85 1.11
N PRO A 106 -14.02 10.93 1.09
CA PRO A 106 -15.33 10.86 0.47
C PRO A 106 -15.17 10.86 -1.05
N ASP A 107 -15.89 9.97 -1.71
CA ASP A 107 -16.10 9.96 -3.17
C ASP A 107 -14.81 10.08 -3.99
N ALA A 108 -13.77 9.34 -3.60
CA ALA A 108 -12.46 9.38 -4.26
C ALA A 108 -12.22 8.19 -5.22
N GLY A 109 -13.24 7.35 -5.45
CA GLY A 109 -13.12 6.18 -6.32
C GLY A 109 -12.03 5.23 -5.85
N HIS A 110 -11.24 4.68 -6.76
CA HIS A 110 -10.11 3.80 -6.43
C HIS A 110 -8.80 4.56 -6.18
N ILE A 111 -8.87 5.87 -6.02
CA ILE A 111 -7.73 6.77 -5.78
C ILE A 111 -6.64 6.51 -6.83
N ASN A 112 -7.03 6.58 -8.08
CA ASN A 112 -6.17 6.37 -9.24
C ASN A 112 -6.35 7.51 -10.27
N THR A 113 -5.70 7.39 -11.41
CA THR A 113 -5.78 8.40 -12.48
C THR A 113 -7.21 8.57 -12.98
N GLU A 114 -7.98 7.49 -13.10
CA GLU A 114 -9.38 7.52 -13.55
C GLU A 114 -10.28 8.28 -12.59
N SER A 115 -9.98 8.30 -11.31
CA SER A 115 -10.71 9.05 -10.29
C SER A 115 -10.14 10.46 -10.04
N GLY A 116 -9.23 10.92 -10.90
CA GLY A 116 -8.69 12.28 -10.85
C GLY A 116 -7.45 12.46 -9.98
N HIS A 117 -6.79 11.38 -9.59
CA HIS A 117 -5.62 11.43 -8.71
C HIS A 117 -4.31 11.30 -9.50
N GLY A 118 -3.94 12.33 -10.25
CA GLY A 118 -2.62 12.49 -10.85
C GLY A 118 -1.64 12.99 -9.78
N GLU A 119 -1.46 14.30 -9.71
CA GLU A 119 -0.82 14.90 -8.54
C GLU A 119 -1.76 14.77 -7.33
N TRP A 120 -1.20 14.34 -6.20
CA TRP A 120 -1.98 14.09 -4.99
C TRP A 120 -1.29 14.69 -3.76
N PRO A 121 -1.51 16.01 -3.49
CA PRO A 121 -0.84 16.70 -2.39
C PRO A 121 -1.07 16.06 -1.02
N LEU A 122 -2.27 15.56 -0.74
CA LEU A 122 -2.55 14.85 0.51
C LEU A 122 -1.67 13.62 0.65
N GLY A 123 -1.54 12.81 -0.39
CA GLY A 123 -0.69 11.62 -0.39
C GLY A 123 0.76 11.98 -0.10
N MET A 124 1.26 13.04 -0.71
CA MET A 124 2.61 13.52 -0.48
C MET A 124 2.80 14.00 0.97
N ALA A 125 1.82 14.71 1.53
CA ALA A 125 1.87 15.17 2.92
C ALA A 125 1.87 13.98 3.90
N LEU A 126 1.05 12.97 3.64
CA LEU A 126 1.02 11.74 4.44
C LEU A 126 2.35 10.99 4.39
N LEU A 127 2.92 10.87 3.19
CA LEU A 127 4.21 10.24 3.01
C LEU A 127 5.31 10.98 3.76
N GLN A 128 5.34 12.31 3.67
CA GLN A 128 6.30 13.14 4.40
C GLN A 128 6.18 12.97 5.91
N SER A 129 4.96 12.80 6.43
CA SER A 129 4.74 12.55 7.86
C SER A 129 5.31 11.20 8.32
N LEU A 130 5.36 10.21 7.44
CA LEU A 130 5.94 8.89 7.72
C LEU A 130 7.47 8.89 7.66
N VAL A 131 8.02 9.70 6.77
CA VAL A 131 9.47 9.87 6.63
C VAL A 131 10.04 10.70 7.78
N GLY A 132 9.26 11.64 8.30
CA GLY A 132 9.71 12.56 9.36
C GLY A 132 10.80 13.50 8.88
N SER A 133 11.74 13.86 9.79
CA SER A 133 12.90 14.68 9.48
C SER A 133 14.06 13.88 8.87
N SER A 134 13.85 12.58 8.57
CA SER A 134 14.86 11.75 7.93
C SER A 134 15.09 12.20 6.49
N SER A 135 16.36 12.24 6.08
CA SER A 135 16.80 12.64 4.74
C SER A 135 16.58 11.54 3.70
N LEU A 136 15.38 10.94 3.64
CA LEU A 136 15.06 10.05 2.54
C LEU A 136 14.90 10.87 1.26
N THR A 137 15.75 10.60 0.29
CA THR A 137 15.64 11.22 -1.04
C THR A 137 14.40 10.64 -1.71
N MET A 138 13.41 11.48 -1.93
CA MET A 138 12.23 11.09 -2.69
C MET A 138 12.63 10.85 -4.15
N PRO A 139 12.25 9.72 -4.74
CA PRO A 139 12.46 9.53 -6.18
C PRO A 139 11.64 10.56 -6.96
N ALA A 140 12.14 10.94 -8.14
CA ALA A 140 11.40 11.83 -9.03
C ALA A 140 10.07 11.18 -9.45
N PRO A 141 9.00 11.96 -9.69
CA PRO A 141 7.71 11.41 -10.10
C PRO A 141 7.78 10.48 -11.31
N SER A 142 8.72 10.69 -12.21
CA SER A 142 8.98 9.82 -13.36
C SER A 142 9.47 8.42 -12.98
N ASP A 143 10.06 8.26 -11.81
CA ASP A 143 10.62 6.98 -11.38
C ASP A 143 9.54 6.00 -10.91
N PHE A 144 8.36 6.50 -10.56
CA PHE A 144 7.22 5.66 -10.18
C PHE A 144 6.61 4.91 -11.37
N SER A 145 6.80 5.39 -12.60
CA SER A 145 6.29 4.75 -13.82
C SER A 145 7.07 3.48 -14.20
N THR A 146 8.26 3.30 -13.65
CA THR A 146 9.13 2.15 -13.94
C THR A 146 9.09 1.07 -12.86
N LEU A 147 8.32 1.27 -11.79
CA LEU A 147 8.13 0.25 -10.77
C LEU A 147 7.38 -0.94 -11.37
N PRO A 148 7.78 -2.20 -11.02
CA PRO A 148 7.18 -3.40 -11.60
C PRO A 148 5.70 -3.57 -11.28
N PHE A 149 5.12 -2.68 -10.52
CA PHE A 149 3.70 -2.66 -10.11
C PHE A 149 2.84 -1.68 -10.91
N GLY A 150 3.42 -0.90 -11.82
CA GLY A 150 2.69 0.05 -12.68
C GLY A 150 1.84 -0.61 -13.77
N ALA A 151 1.77 -1.94 -13.81
CA ALA A 151 1.09 -2.70 -14.85
C ALA A 151 -0.17 -3.41 -14.37
N PHE A 152 -0.80 -2.98 -13.25
CA PHE A 152 -2.09 -3.54 -12.90
C PHE A 152 -3.17 -2.83 -13.69
N PRO A 153 -3.91 -3.58 -14.52
CA PRO A 153 -5.18 -3.06 -15.02
C PRO A 153 -6.06 -2.76 -13.81
N ALA A 154 -6.54 -1.56 -13.78
CA ALA A 154 -7.52 -1.15 -12.80
C ALA A 154 -8.71 -2.09 -12.75
#